data_14ba67f9933367ba5d37bf7fad1f8661
#
_entry.id   14ba67f9933367ba5d37bf7fad1f8661
#
_cell.length_a   1.000
_cell.length_b   1.000
_cell.length_c   1.000
_cell.angle_alpha   90.00
_cell.angle_beta   90.00
_cell.angle_gamma   90.00
#
_symmetry.space_group_name_H-M   'P 1'
#
loop_
_entity.id
_entity.type
_entity.pdbx_description
1 polymer ?
#
loop_
_entity_poly.entity_id
_entity_poly.type
_entity_poly.pdbx_seq_one_letter_code
_entity_poly.pdbx_strand_id
1 'polypeptide(L)'
;MKFILLFLILTLLSFSCRENKTVNQDRMIDLDDSSKKETIKAENNTHLQNYIKYLATLKETDITSIPKAINYFDSGFDNIDNRIFDKLFAEFNNFYEKVMNYQKNQFSEFEYNEQLKIYEAMFDITSQTEDWIAPNDNQKNYAVFLKENGLNLCNIEGNIYVCADYVYSFEKLKDKISLPIEQYLIQLQSESEELYTSDAGIIVPLETIANRIVFWENFIKDNKDFIYINEASKLFTEYKKAFFYGMENTPVFDIETKTLNQEFKDGYNFII
;
A
#
# COMPACT_ATOMS: atom_id res chain seq x y z
N MET A 1 -26.45 -8.42 36.82
CA MET A 1 -27.15 -9.65 37.28
C MET A 1 -27.18 -10.65 36.12
N LYS A 2 -26.57 -11.84 36.36
CA LYS A 2 -26.72 -13.15 35.66
C LYS A 2 -26.07 -13.25 34.26
N PHE A 3 -25.35 -14.30 33.88
CA PHE A 3 -24.70 -15.45 34.57
C PHE A 3 -23.63 -15.99 33.58
N ILE A 4 -22.53 -16.39 34.13
CA ILE A 4 -21.44 -17.17 33.59
C ILE A 4 -21.96 -18.58 33.25
N LEU A 5 -21.52 -19.18 32.13
CA LEU A 5 -21.46 -20.61 32.02
C LEU A 5 -20.17 -21.06 31.30
N LEU A 6 -19.28 -21.53 32.14
CA LEU A 6 -18.05 -22.25 31.86
C LEU A 6 -18.39 -23.69 31.53
N PHE A 7 -17.97 -24.23 30.38
CA PHE A 7 -18.01 -25.68 30.14
C PHE A 7 -16.58 -26.20 29.91
N LEU A 8 -16.09 -26.83 30.96
CA LEU A 8 -14.87 -27.62 31.01
C LEU A 8 -15.23 -29.05 30.58
N ILE A 9 -14.67 -29.57 29.50
CA ILE A 9 -14.73 -31.00 29.19
C ILE A 9 -13.33 -31.55 29.20
N LEU A 10 -13.09 -32.32 30.28
CA LEU A 10 -11.94 -33.19 30.48
C LEU A 10 -12.26 -34.52 29.79
N THR A 11 -11.45 -34.99 28.85
CA THR A 11 -11.48 -36.36 28.39
C THR A 11 -10.11 -37.01 28.48
N LEU A 12 -10.11 -38.12 29.19
CA LEU A 12 -9.04 -38.97 29.61
C LEU A 12 -8.30 -39.65 28.45
N LEU A 13 -7.01 -39.66 28.59
CA LEU A 13 -6.06 -40.46 27.82
C LEU A 13 -6.21 -41.96 28.19
N SER A 14 -6.45 -42.78 27.18
CA SER A 14 -6.20 -44.21 27.28
C SER A 14 -5.00 -44.57 26.39
N PHE A 15 -3.89 -44.89 27.05
CA PHE A 15 -2.73 -45.56 26.44
C PHE A 15 -3.09 -46.97 26.03
N SER A 16 -2.90 -47.29 24.75
CA SER A 16 -2.80 -48.68 24.31
C SER A 16 -1.51 -48.83 23.53
N CYS A 17 -0.59 -49.57 24.16
CA CYS A 17 0.61 -50.09 23.51
C CYS A 17 0.22 -51.16 22.50
N ARG A 18 0.70 -51.06 21.25
CA ARG A 18 0.76 -52.19 20.33
C ARG A 18 2.05 -52.19 19.51
N GLU A 19 2.66 -53.33 19.48
CA GLU A 19 3.97 -53.69 19.01
C GLU A 19 4.25 -53.44 17.53
N ASN A 20 5.56 -53.25 17.25
CA ASN A 20 6.26 -53.16 15.99
C ASN A 20 5.87 -54.17 14.91
N LYS A 21 5.60 -53.63 13.69
CA LYS A 21 6.01 -54.30 12.44
C LYS A 21 6.61 -53.23 11.52
N THR A 22 7.92 -53.27 11.36
CA THR A 22 8.69 -52.59 10.34
C THR A 22 8.28 -53.13 8.97
N VAL A 23 7.73 -52.25 8.14
CA VAL A 23 7.68 -52.43 6.68
C VAL A 23 8.05 -51.09 6.05
N ASN A 24 9.08 -51.16 5.21
CA ASN A 24 9.62 -50.09 4.38
C ASN A 24 8.52 -49.37 3.56
N GLN A 25 8.02 -48.24 4.06
CA GLN A 25 7.08 -47.36 3.35
C GLN A 25 7.55 -45.92 3.26
N ASP A 26 8.72 -45.59 3.83
CA ASP A 26 9.19 -44.18 3.92
C ASP A 26 9.92 -43.64 2.67
N ARG A 27 10.02 -44.43 1.60
CA ARG A 27 10.69 -43.96 0.35
C ARG A 27 9.75 -43.56 -0.79
N MET A 28 8.44 -43.81 -0.68
CA MET A 28 7.48 -43.45 -1.73
C MET A 28 6.75 -42.10 -1.49
N ILE A 29 6.70 -41.61 -0.24
CA ILE A 29 5.98 -40.40 0.11
C ILE A 29 6.80 -39.13 -0.22
N ASP A 30 8.13 -39.20 -0.09
CA ASP A 30 9.01 -38.05 -0.38
C ASP A 30 9.17 -37.74 -1.87
N LEU A 31 8.99 -38.71 -2.76
CA LEU A 31 9.12 -38.52 -4.20
C LEU A 31 7.87 -37.83 -4.83
N ASP A 32 6.70 -38.07 -4.27
CA ASP A 32 5.45 -37.45 -4.78
C ASP A 32 5.33 -35.98 -4.32
N ASP A 33 5.79 -35.64 -3.13
CA ASP A 33 5.76 -34.26 -2.61
C ASP A 33 6.80 -33.37 -3.29
N SER A 34 7.99 -33.88 -3.60
CA SER A 34 9.02 -33.14 -4.33
C SER A 34 8.61 -32.88 -5.79
N SER A 35 8.02 -33.85 -6.48
CA SER A 35 7.56 -33.70 -7.84
C SER A 35 6.39 -32.70 -7.96
N LYS A 36 5.46 -32.72 -7.00
CA LYS A 36 4.37 -31.71 -6.90
C LYS A 36 4.92 -30.32 -6.66
N LYS A 37 5.88 -30.15 -5.75
CA LYS A 37 6.51 -28.85 -5.49
C LYS A 37 7.25 -28.29 -6.72
N GLU A 38 7.96 -29.13 -7.47
CA GLU A 38 8.60 -28.73 -8.71
C GLU A 38 7.59 -28.34 -9.79
N THR A 39 6.49 -29.07 -9.95
CA THR A 39 5.45 -28.77 -10.90
C THR A 39 4.77 -27.43 -10.57
N ILE A 40 4.36 -27.22 -9.31
CA ILE A 40 3.78 -25.95 -8.84
C ILE A 40 4.76 -24.78 -9.06
N LYS A 41 6.05 -24.97 -8.79
CA LYS A 41 7.07 -23.94 -9.02
C LYS A 41 7.23 -23.60 -10.52
N ALA A 42 7.15 -24.61 -11.40
CA ALA A 42 7.22 -24.41 -12.85
C ALA A 42 5.97 -23.68 -13.37
N GLU A 43 4.77 -24.06 -12.94
CA GLU A 43 3.52 -23.40 -13.29
C GLU A 43 3.50 -21.93 -12.83
N ASN A 44 3.88 -21.69 -11.58
CA ASN A 44 3.99 -20.37 -11.00
C ASN A 44 4.93 -19.45 -11.79
N ASN A 45 6.08 -19.98 -12.22
CA ASN A 45 7.03 -19.23 -13.05
C ASN A 45 6.45 -18.93 -14.44
N THR A 46 5.66 -19.84 -14.98
CA THR A 46 4.98 -19.67 -16.27
C THR A 46 3.94 -18.54 -16.20
N HIS A 47 3.15 -18.46 -15.13
CA HIS A 47 2.19 -17.39 -14.92
C HIS A 47 2.85 -16.02 -14.85
N LEU A 48 3.92 -15.90 -14.07
CA LEU A 48 4.68 -14.64 -13.96
C LEU A 48 5.25 -14.23 -15.33
N GLN A 49 5.86 -15.14 -16.06
CA GLN A 49 6.42 -14.84 -17.39
C GLN A 49 5.33 -14.45 -18.40
N ASN A 50 4.15 -15.08 -18.35
CA ASN A 50 3.04 -14.75 -19.23
C ASN A 50 2.49 -13.35 -18.89
N TYR A 51 2.42 -13.00 -17.62
CA TYR A 51 1.99 -11.65 -17.20
C TYR A 51 2.98 -10.58 -17.66
N ILE A 52 4.26 -10.79 -17.46
CA ILE A 52 5.33 -9.87 -17.94
C ILE A 52 5.22 -9.66 -19.45
N LYS A 53 5.01 -10.74 -20.22
CA LYS A 53 4.81 -10.65 -21.67
C LYS A 53 3.55 -9.88 -22.01
N TYR A 54 2.46 -10.09 -21.28
CA TYR A 54 1.22 -9.35 -21.47
C TYR A 54 1.40 -7.85 -21.20
N LEU A 55 2.03 -7.48 -20.07
CA LEU A 55 2.34 -6.08 -19.75
C LEU A 55 3.16 -5.43 -20.88
N ALA A 56 4.11 -6.15 -21.47
CA ALA A 56 4.91 -5.66 -22.59
C ALA A 56 4.10 -5.37 -23.87
N THR A 57 2.87 -5.88 -23.99
CA THR A 57 1.92 -5.54 -25.08
C THR A 57 1.13 -4.28 -24.82
N LEU A 58 1.07 -3.82 -23.56
CA LEU A 58 0.35 -2.62 -23.17
C LEU A 58 1.21 -1.37 -23.37
N LYS A 59 0.56 -0.23 -23.59
CA LYS A 59 1.25 1.04 -23.79
C LYS A 59 1.35 1.80 -22.47
N GLU A 60 2.55 2.13 -22.04
CA GLU A 60 2.82 2.97 -20.85
C GLU A 60 2.30 4.41 -21.04
N THR A 61 2.04 4.83 -22.29
CA THR A 61 1.46 6.14 -22.62
C THR A 61 -0.06 6.18 -22.60
N ASP A 62 -0.72 5.03 -22.45
CA ASP A 62 -2.18 4.89 -22.44
C ASP A 62 -2.66 4.55 -21.02
N ILE A 63 -3.31 5.49 -20.36
CA ILE A 63 -3.85 5.31 -19.00
C ILE A 63 -4.80 4.12 -18.91
N THR A 64 -5.55 3.80 -19.97
CA THR A 64 -6.46 2.64 -20.00
C THR A 64 -5.73 1.31 -19.94
N SER A 65 -4.41 1.31 -20.03
CA SER A 65 -3.56 0.14 -19.80
C SER A 65 -3.57 -0.31 -18.35
N ILE A 66 -3.83 0.58 -17.37
CA ILE A 66 -3.91 0.23 -15.94
C ILE A 66 -5.05 -0.76 -15.68
N PRO A 67 -6.33 -0.46 -16.00
CA PRO A 67 -7.41 -1.44 -15.81
C PRO A 67 -7.21 -2.71 -16.64
N LYS A 68 -6.62 -2.66 -17.84
CA LYS A 68 -6.29 -3.85 -18.62
C LYS A 68 -5.28 -4.73 -17.90
N ALA A 69 -4.24 -4.14 -17.31
CA ALA A 69 -3.23 -4.87 -16.54
C ALA A 69 -3.84 -5.53 -15.29
N ILE A 70 -4.72 -4.84 -14.57
CA ILE A 70 -5.45 -5.39 -13.42
C ILE A 70 -6.40 -6.52 -13.83
N ASN A 71 -7.19 -6.33 -14.89
CA ASN A 71 -8.16 -7.32 -15.34
C ASN A 71 -7.52 -8.65 -15.77
N TYR A 72 -6.21 -8.66 -16.07
CA TYR A 72 -5.49 -9.90 -16.31
C TYR A 72 -5.50 -10.83 -15.09
N PHE A 73 -5.55 -10.28 -13.86
CA PHE A 73 -5.67 -11.08 -12.64
C PHE A 73 -7.02 -11.82 -12.51
N ASP A 74 -8.04 -11.42 -13.25
CA ASP A 74 -9.36 -12.08 -13.25
C ASP A 74 -9.39 -13.31 -14.16
N SER A 75 -8.40 -13.49 -15.03
CA SER A 75 -8.36 -14.57 -16.02
C SER A 75 -7.38 -15.68 -15.61
N GLY A 76 -7.89 -16.76 -15.00
CA GLY A 76 -7.19 -18.04 -14.99
C GLY A 76 -6.17 -18.26 -13.86
N PHE A 77 -6.31 -17.58 -12.74
CA PHE A 77 -5.41 -17.73 -11.58
C PHE A 77 -6.06 -18.47 -10.39
N ASP A 78 -7.00 -19.36 -10.65
CA ASP A 78 -7.59 -20.21 -9.61
C ASP A 78 -6.53 -21.14 -9.02
N ASN A 79 -6.35 -21.10 -7.68
CA ASN A 79 -5.40 -21.92 -6.90
C ASN A 79 -3.89 -21.54 -7.00
N ILE A 80 -3.55 -20.31 -7.33
CA ILE A 80 -2.16 -19.86 -7.25
C ILE A 80 -1.78 -19.47 -5.81
N ASP A 81 -0.53 -19.79 -5.43
CA ASP A 81 0.07 -19.39 -4.15
C ASP A 81 0.13 -17.84 -4.06
N ASN A 82 -0.32 -17.27 -2.93
CA ASN A 82 -0.33 -15.82 -2.68
C ASN A 82 1.03 -15.17 -2.94
N ARG A 83 2.15 -15.87 -2.71
CA ARG A 83 3.50 -15.38 -3.00
C ARG A 83 3.75 -15.13 -4.50
N ILE A 84 2.99 -15.78 -5.37
CA ILE A 84 3.04 -15.50 -6.80
C ILE A 84 2.21 -14.28 -7.15
N PHE A 85 1.05 -14.13 -6.52
CA PHE A 85 0.28 -12.89 -6.64
C PHE A 85 1.09 -11.68 -6.20
N ASP A 86 1.89 -11.79 -5.13
CA ASP A 86 2.75 -10.69 -4.69
C ASP A 86 3.79 -10.31 -5.76
N LYS A 87 4.36 -11.30 -6.46
CA LYS A 87 5.27 -11.03 -7.58
C LYS A 87 4.55 -10.44 -8.79
N LEU A 88 3.36 -10.95 -9.10
CA LEU A 88 2.53 -10.39 -10.17
C LEU A 88 2.12 -8.96 -9.84
N PHE A 89 1.76 -8.70 -8.57
CA PHE A 89 1.48 -7.35 -8.08
C PHE A 89 2.70 -6.42 -8.21
N ALA A 90 3.91 -6.91 -7.91
CA ALA A 90 5.13 -6.12 -8.10
C ALA A 90 5.35 -5.72 -9.56
N GLU A 91 5.14 -6.64 -10.50
CA GLU A 91 5.23 -6.33 -11.94
C GLU A 91 4.12 -5.36 -12.38
N PHE A 92 2.89 -5.54 -11.86
CA PHE A 92 1.82 -4.58 -12.08
C PHE A 92 2.19 -3.19 -11.56
N ASN A 93 2.69 -3.08 -10.34
CA ASN A 93 3.04 -1.80 -9.73
C ASN A 93 4.16 -1.09 -10.49
N ASN A 94 5.18 -1.82 -10.94
CA ASN A 94 6.23 -1.28 -11.79
C ASN A 94 5.66 -0.72 -13.12
N PHE A 95 4.70 -1.41 -13.72
CA PHE A 95 4.03 -0.94 -14.93
C PHE A 95 3.12 0.26 -14.64
N TYR A 96 2.35 0.21 -13.56
CA TYR A 96 1.48 1.27 -13.10
C TYR A 96 2.24 2.58 -12.86
N GLU A 97 3.39 2.52 -12.19
CA GLU A 97 4.25 3.69 -11.96
C GLU A 97 4.72 4.34 -13.26
N LYS A 98 5.05 3.55 -14.28
CA LYS A 98 5.45 4.10 -15.58
C LYS A 98 4.30 4.83 -16.27
N VAL A 99 3.08 4.25 -16.26
CA VAL A 99 1.89 4.91 -16.80
C VAL A 99 1.59 6.17 -16.01
N MET A 100 1.62 6.11 -14.67
CA MET A 100 1.39 7.27 -13.81
C MET A 100 2.40 8.39 -14.08
N ASN A 101 3.70 8.07 -14.18
CA ASN A 101 4.73 9.05 -14.48
C ASN A 101 4.53 9.70 -15.86
N TYR A 102 4.11 8.94 -16.87
CA TYR A 102 3.74 9.51 -18.16
C TYR A 102 2.56 10.48 -18.01
N GLN A 103 1.50 10.10 -17.32
CA GLN A 103 0.32 10.95 -17.09
C GLN A 103 0.68 12.19 -16.26
N LYS A 104 1.57 12.06 -15.27
CA LYS A 104 2.09 13.18 -14.49
C LYS A 104 2.79 14.21 -15.38
N ASN A 105 3.62 13.75 -16.33
CA ASN A 105 4.28 14.63 -17.28
C ASN A 105 3.27 15.31 -18.22
N GLN A 106 2.26 14.57 -18.72
CA GLN A 106 1.21 15.18 -19.57
C GLN A 106 0.37 16.20 -18.80
N PHE A 107 0.04 15.92 -17.53
CA PHE A 107 -0.70 16.83 -16.68
C PHE A 107 0.09 18.12 -16.36
N SER A 108 1.41 18.02 -16.24
CA SER A 108 2.29 19.17 -15.99
C SER A 108 2.37 20.17 -17.15
N GLU A 109 1.94 19.77 -18.36
CA GLU A 109 1.87 20.68 -19.53
C GLU A 109 0.64 21.61 -19.47
N PHE A 110 -0.35 21.34 -18.63
CA PHE A 110 -1.46 22.24 -18.41
C PHE A 110 -1.02 23.49 -17.61
N GLU A 111 -1.59 24.63 -17.96
CA GLU A 111 -1.44 25.84 -17.14
C GLU A 111 -2.01 25.62 -15.72
N TYR A 112 -1.44 26.30 -14.73
CA TYR A 112 -1.81 26.11 -13.31
C TYR A 112 -3.32 26.25 -13.07
N ASN A 113 -3.97 27.24 -13.67
CA ASN A 113 -5.42 27.41 -13.52
C ASN A 113 -6.23 26.24 -14.09
N GLU A 114 -5.75 25.60 -15.14
CA GLU A 114 -6.36 24.40 -15.71
C GLU A 114 -6.18 23.20 -14.76
N GLN A 115 -4.97 23.00 -14.25
CA GLN A 115 -4.68 21.98 -13.24
C GLN A 115 -5.56 22.15 -12.01
N LEU A 116 -5.71 23.37 -11.51
CA LEU A 116 -6.54 23.70 -10.36
C LEU A 116 -8.02 23.35 -10.63
N LYS A 117 -8.55 23.68 -11.80
CA LYS A 117 -9.94 23.36 -12.15
C LYS A 117 -10.19 21.87 -12.30
N ILE A 118 -9.25 21.10 -12.81
CA ILE A 118 -9.34 19.65 -12.88
C ILE A 118 -9.29 19.06 -11.46
N TYR A 119 -8.43 19.58 -10.59
CA TYR A 119 -8.35 19.18 -9.18
C TYR A 119 -9.65 19.48 -8.42
N GLU A 120 -10.21 20.70 -8.57
CA GLU A 120 -11.51 21.07 -8.01
C GLU A 120 -12.63 20.13 -8.49
N ALA A 121 -12.62 19.77 -9.78
CA ALA A 121 -13.59 18.84 -10.35
C ALA A 121 -13.46 17.43 -9.76
N MET A 122 -12.24 16.95 -9.52
CA MET A 122 -11.99 15.61 -8.97
C MET A 122 -12.53 15.44 -7.55
N PHE A 123 -12.48 16.50 -6.75
CA PHE A 123 -12.85 16.48 -5.33
C PHE A 123 -14.15 17.26 -5.03
N ASP A 124 -14.92 17.62 -6.07
CA ASP A 124 -16.15 18.41 -5.93
C ASP A 124 -15.97 19.71 -5.11
N ILE A 125 -14.78 20.32 -5.25
CA ILE A 125 -14.44 21.53 -4.50
C ILE A 125 -15.18 22.72 -5.12
N THR A 126 -15.89 23.47 -4.25
CA THR A 126 -16.52 24.73 -4.61
C THR A 126 -15.97 25.85 -3.72
N SER A 127 -15.62 26.99 -4.33
CA SER A 127 -15.21 28.18 -3.59
C SER A 127 -16.36 29.16 -3.46
N GLN A 128 -16.41 29.92 -2.35
CA GLN A 128 -17.40 30.97 -2.10
C GLN A 128 -16.88 32.35 -2.51
N THR A 129 -15.75 32.46 -3.20
CA THR A 129 -15.22 33.74 -3.69
C THR A 129 -16.02 34.23 -4.89
N GLU A 130 -16.24 35.56 -5.01
CA GLU A 130 -17.03 36.14 -6.08
C GLU A 130 -16.48 35.86 -7.48
N ASP A 131 -15.17 35.67 -7.60
CA ASP A 131 -14.46 35.40 -8.85
C ASP A 131 -14.29 33.90 -9.19
N TRP A 132 -14.86 33.01 -8.38
CA TRP A 132 -14.71 31.60 -8.64
C TRP A 132 -15.53 31.13 -9.85
N ILE A 133 -14.86 30.49 -10.78
CA ILE A 133 -15.47 29.89 -11.97
C ILE A 133 -15.50 28.38 -11.79
N ALA A 134 -16.67 27.76 -11.94
CA ALA A 134 -16.81 26.32 -11.85
C ALA A 134 -16.03 25.59 -12.94
N PRO A 135 -15.50 24.37 -12.66
CA PRO A 135 -14.90 23.52 -13.68
C PRO A 135 -15.87 23.26 -14.84
N ASN A 136 -15.38 23.35 -16.06
CA ASN A 136 -16.14 23.03 -17.28
C ASN A 136 -16.21 21.50 -17.52
N ASP A 137 -17.00 21.10 -18.52
CA ASP A 137 -17.21 19.66 -18.78
C ASP A 137 -15.93 18.92 -19.20
N ASN A 138 -14.99 19.58 -19.90
CA ASN A 138 -13.72 18.95 -20.27
C ASN A 138 -12.87 18.64 -19.03
N GLN A 139 -12.80 19.59 -18.08
CA GLN A 139 -12.08 19.45 -16.82
C GLN A 139 -12.68 18.34 -15.96
N LYS A 140 -14.02 18.30 -15.84
CA LYS A 140 -14.74 17.23 -15.15
C LYS A 140 -14.51 15.86 -15.80
N ASN A 141 -14.61 15.78 -17.12
CA ASN A 141 -14.38 14.54 -17.85
C ASN A 141 -12.94 14.05 -17.70
N TYR A 142 -11.97 14.94 -17.67
CA TYR A 142 -10.57 14.57 -17.46
C TYR A 142 -10.33 14.05 -16.03
N ALA A 143 -10.91 14.70 -15.02
CA ALA A 143 -10.86 14.24 -13.63
C ALA A 143 -11.47 12.84 -13.46
N VAL A 144 -12.66 12.62 -14.04
CA VAL A 144 -13.32 11.29 -14.06
C VAL A 144 -12.45 10.27 -14.77
N PHE A 145 -11.86 10.63 -15.91
CA PHE A 145 -11.00 9.74 -16.69
C PHE A 145 -9.75 9.28 -15.92
N LEU A 146 -9.11 10.18 -15.16
CA LEU A 146 -8.01 9.78 -14.26
C LEU A 146 -8.50 8.78 -13.21
N LYS A 147 -9.58 9.10 -12.50
CA LYS A 147 -10.11 8.31 -11.38
C LYS A 147 -10.58 6.93 -11.82
N GLU A 148 -11.31 6.84 -12.93
CA GLU A 148 -11.79 5.56 -13.48
C GLU A 148 -10.65 4.62 -13.92
N ASN A 149 -9.49 5.19 -14.20
CA ASN A 149 -8.29 4.43 -14.58
C ASN A 149 -7.27 4.30 -13.44
N GLY A 150 -7.68 4.55 -12.18
CA GLY A 150 -6.88 4.28 -11.00
C GLY A 150 -5.79 5.31 -10.73
N LEU A 151 -5.96 6.53 -11.20
CA LEU A 151 -5.08 7.65 -10.87
C LEU A 151 -5.86 8.73 -10.11
N ASN A 152 -5.16 9.43 -9.24
CA ASN A 152 -5.69 10.53 -8.45
C ASN A 152 -4.89 11.81 -8.70
N LEU A 153 -5.34 12.94 -8.16
CA LEU A 153 -4.60 14.19 -8.09
C LEU A 153 -4.22 14.48 -6.65
N CYS A 154 -2.96 14.81 -6.45
CA CYS A 154 -2.43 15.27 -5.18
C CYS A 154 -2.11 16.76 -5.27
N ASN A 155 -2.29 17.48 -4.16
CA ASN A 155 -1.91 18.87 -4.01
C ASN A 155 -1.00 19.00 -2.80
N ILE A 156 0.27 19.34 -3.03
CA ILE A 156 1.23 19.61 -1.97
C ILE A 156 1.73 21.05 -2.17
N GLU A 157 1.44 21.91 -1.21
CA GLU A 157 1.87 23.32 -1.21
C GLU A 157 1.50 24.08 -2.49
N GLY A 158 0.31 23.79 -3.02
CA GLY A 158 -0.17 24.41 -4.26
C GLY A 158 0.32 23.71 -5.53
N ASN A 159 1.26 22.77 -5.46
CA ASN A 159 1.65 21.96 -6.60
C ASN A 159 0.66 20.82 -6.80
N ILE A 160 -0.05 20.84 -7.90
CA ILE A 160 -1.02 19.81 -8.28
C ILE A 160 -0.36 18.85 -9.27
N TYR A 161 -0.45 17.55 -9.01
CA TYR A 161 0.13 16.52 -9.87
C TYR A 161 -0.65 15.20 -9.79
N VAL A 162 -0.50 14.38 -10.82
CA VAL A 162 -1.07 13.02 -10.85
C VAL A 162 -0.32 12.13 -9.85
N CYS A 163 -1.08 11.43 -9.01
CA CYS A 163 -0.58 10.50 -8.01
C CYS A 163 -1.35 9.18 -8.03
N ALA A 164 -0.87 8.20 -7.27
CA ALA A 164 -1.48 6.89 -7.19
C ALA A 164 -2.84 6.93 -6.46
N ASP A 165 -3.78 6.13 -6.96
CA ASP A 165 -5.00 5.77 -6.24
C ASP A 165 -4.81 4.37 -5.62
N TYR A 166 -4.38 4.33 -4.36
CA TYR A 166 -4.16 3.07 -3.65
C TYR A 166 -5.47 2.32 -3.38
N VAL A 167 -6.59 3.06 -3.20
CA VAL A 167 -7.93 2.46 -3.02
C VAL A 167 -8.34 1.70 -4.25
N TYR A 168 -8.13 2.29 -5.44
CA TYR A 168 -8.46 1.61 -6.70
C TYR A 168 -7.73 0.28 -6.85
N SER A 169 -6.43 0.27 -6.64
CA SER A 169 -5.62 -0.97 -6.74
C SER A 169 -6.03 -1.99 -5.67
N PHE A 170 -6.24 -1.55 -4.43
CA PHE A 170 -6.69 -2.40 -3.32
C PHE A 170 -8.05 -3.04 -3.61
N GLU A 171 -9.08 -2.25 -3.97
CA GLU A 171 -10.43 -2.75 -4.21
C GLU A 171 -10.51 -3.76 -5.36
N LYS A 172 -9.63 -3.64 -6.34
CA LYS A 172 -9.55 -4.57 -7.48
C LYS A 172 -8.81 -5.86 -7.15
N LEU A 173 -7.88 -5.84 -6.19
CA LEU A 173 -6.94 -6.93 -5.96
C LEU A 173 -7.03 -7.55 -4.56
N LYS A 174 -7.80 -7.00 -3.62
CA LYS A 174 -7.86 -7.40 -2.19
C LYS A 174 -8.08 -8.90 -1.96
N ASP A 175 -8.85 -9.57 -2.82
CA ASP A 175 -9.12 -11.00 -2.69
C ASP A 175 -7.99 -11.90 -3.25
N LYS A 176 -6.91 -11.32 -3.79
CA LYS A 176 -5.85 -12.01 -4.52
C LYS A 176 -4.45 -11.74 -3.96
N ILE A 177 -4.25 -10.59 -3.36
CA ILE A 177 -2.97 -10.18 -2.75
C ILE A 177 -2.81 -10.78 -1.36
N SER A 178 -1.55 -10.89 -0.91
CA SER A 178 -1.26 -11.33 0.45
C SER A 178 -1.65 -10.28 1.49
N LEU A 179 -1.90 -10.74 2.72
CA LEU A 179 -2.16 -9.84 3.84
C LEU A 179 -1.09 -8.74 4.03
N PRO A 180 0.22 -9.00 3.87
CA PRO A 180 1.22 -7.92 3.90
C PRO A 180 1.02 -6.85 2.83
N ILE A 181 0.69 -7.22 1.59
CA ILE A 181 0.42 -6.21 0.53
C ILE A 181 -0.85 -5.43 0.87
N GLU A 182 -1.89 -6.10 1.34
CA GLU A 182 -3.13 -5.44 1.79
C GLU A 182 -2.85 -4.39 2.87
N GLN A 183 -2.16 -4.78 3.95
CA GLN A 183 -1.79 -3.87 5.04
C GLN A 183 -0.94 -2.69 4.55
N TYR A 184 0.01 -2.97 3.65
CA TYR A 184 0.88 -1.96 3.06
C TYR A 184 0.08 -0.91 2.27
N LEU A 185 -0.84 -1.35 1.40
CA LEU A 185 -1.67 -0.45 0.59
C LEU A 185 -2.63 0.38 1.44
N ILE A 186 -3.29 -0.23 2.44
CA ILE A 186 -4.20 0.47 3.37
C ILE A 186 -3.43 1.54 4.15
N GLN A 187 -2.23 1.22 4.62
CA GLN A 187 -1.41 2.20 5.35
C GLN A 187 -0.96 3.34 4.44
N LEU A 188 -0.49 3.06 3.23
CA LEU A 188 -0.11 4.10 2.27
C LEU A 188 -1.29 5.01 1.91
N GLN A 189 -2.50 4.45 1.75
CA GLN A 189 -3.70 5.25 1.51
C GLN A 189 -3.97 6.20 2.68
N SER A 190 -3.99 5.67 3.91
CA SER A 190 -4.21 6.49 5.11
C SER A 190 -3.18 7.61 5.24
N GLU A 191 -1.91 7.33 4.95
CA GLU A 191 -0.83 8.32 5.01
C GLU A 191 -0.90 9.34 3.88
N SER A 192 -1.43 8.97 2.72
CA SER A 192 -1.65 9.90 1.59
C SER A 192 -2.81 10.87 1.83
N GLU A 193 -3.81 10.45 2.60
CA GLU A 193 -4.96 11.28 2.98
C GLU A 193 -4.62 12.28 4.09
N GLU A 194 -3.65 11.94 4.94
CA GLU A 194 -3.20 12.80 6.04
C GLU A 194 -1.68 12.98 5.96
N LEU A 195 -1.23 13.93 5.14
CA LEU A 195 0.20 14.26 5.03
C LEU A 195 0.74 14.72 6.39
N TYR A 196 1.91 14.19 6.78
CA TYR A 196 2.52 14.54 8.07
C TYR A 196 3.41 15.78 8.02
N THR A 197 3.77 16.22 6.82
CA THR A 197 4.71 17.33 6.61
C THR A 197 4.25 18.27 5.51
N SER A 198 4.47 19.55 5.70
CA SER A 198 4.33 20.63 4.72
C SER A 198 5.29 21.76 5.07
N ASP A 199 5.84 22.44 4.07
CA ASP A 199 6.77 23.57 4.24
C ASP A 199 7.88 23.29 5.26
N ALA A 200 8.54 22.13 5.11
CA ALA A 200 9.58 21.66 6.02
C ALA A 200 9.17 21.63 7.51
N GLY A 201 7.88 21.55 7.80
CA GLY A 201 7.30 21.45 9.14
C GLY A 201 6.43 20.21 9.31
N ILE A 202 6.21 19.78 10.55
CA ILE A 202 5.29 18.73 10.94
C ILE A 202 3.90 19.37 11.07
N ILE A 203 2.89 18.83 10.38
CA ILE A 203 1.53 19.39 10.35
C ILE A 203 0.46 18.49 11.00
N VAL A 204 0.87 17.35 11.54
CA VAL A 204 0.01 16.43 12.31
C VAL A 204 0.51 16.34 13.74
N PRO A 205 -0.34 15.91 14.71
CA PRO A 205 0.10 15.62 16.06
C PRO A 205 1.25 14.61 16.07
N LEU A 206 2.22 14.77 16.97
CA LEU A 206 3.33 13.80 17.09
C LEU A 206 2.84 12.39 17.45
N GLU A 207 1.69 12.26 18.10
CA GLU A 207 1.01 10.98 18.31
C GLU A 207 0.70 10.26 16.99
N THR A 208 0.25 10.98 15.95
CA THR A 208 0.04 10.40 14.60
C THR A 208 1.34 9.83 14.05
N ILE A 209 2.46 10.58 14.15
CA ILE A 209 3.78 10.09 13.71
C ILE A 209 4.22 8.88 14.53
N ALA A 210 4.01 8.91 15.85
CA ALA A 210 4.31 7.80 16.75
C ALA A 210 3.56 6.52 16.35
N ASN A 211 2.28 6.62 16.05
CA ASN A 211 1.46 5.50 15.58
C ASN A 211 1.96 4.93 14.24
N ARG A 212 2.40 5.79 13.30
CA ARG A 212 3.02 5.35 12.04
C ARG A 212 4.36 4.64 12.27
N ILE A 213 5.18 5.14 13.19
CA ILE A 213 6.43 4.47 13.59
C ILE A 213 6.13 3.07 14.12
N VAL A 214 5.17 2.93 15.05
CA VAL A 214 4.79 1.63 15.64
C VAL A 214 4.24 0.68 14.57
N PHE A 215 3.40 1.18 13.67
CA PHE A 215 2.90 0.38 12.55
C PHE A 215 4.05 -0.17 11.69
N TRP A 216 4.92 0.71 11.19
CA TRP A 216 6.00 0.29 10.28
C TRP A 216 7.04 -0.58 10.97
N GLU A 217 7.34 -0.35 12.27
CA GLU A 217 8.25 -1.21 13.04
C GLU A 217 7.72 -2.64 13.13
N ASN A 218 6.45 -2.80 13.52
CA ASN A 218 5.81 -4.11 13.61
C ASN A 218 5.70 -4.77 12.23
N PHE A 219 5.28 -4.01 11.21
CA PHE A 219 5.15 -4.50 9.85
C PHE A 219 6.48 -5.08 9.32
N ILE A 220 7.59 -4.34 9.47
CA ILE A 220 8.93 -4.78 9.05
C ILE A 220 9.40 -6.02 9.83
N LYS A 221 9.13 -6.04 11.13
CA LYS A 221 9.50 -7.17 12.00
C LYS A 221 8.79 -8.45 11.59
N ASP A 222 7.50 -8.35 11.28
CA ASP A 222 6.65 -9.50 10.99
C ASP A 222 6.74 -9.96 9.53
N ASN A 223 7.18 -9.09 8.61
CA ASN A 223 7.19 -9.33 7.16
C ASN A 223 8.58 -9.16 6.54
N LYS A 224 9.60 -9.88 7.04
CA LYS A 224 11.02 -9.73 6.63
C LYS A 224 11.27 -9.98 5.14
N ASP A 225 10.49 -10.86 4.53
CA ASP A 225 10.61 -11.24 3.12
C ASP A 225 9.62 -10.45 2.21
N PHE A 226 9.03 -9.37 2.74
CA PHE A 226 8.10 -8.54 2.00
C PHE A 226 8.78 -7.88 0.79
N ILE A 227 8.10 -7.89 -0.36
CA ILE A 227 8.68 -7.43 -1.62
C ILE A 227 9.05 -5.94 -1.63
N TYR A 228 8.38 -5.10 -0.80
CA TYR A 228 8.65 -3.67 -0.62
C TYR A 228 9.23 -3.37 0.77
N ILE A 229 10.03 -4.28 1.32
CA ILE A 229 10.60 -4.12 2.66
C ILE A 229 11.53 -2.90 2.77
N ASN A 230 12.19 -2.54 1.68
CA ASN A 230 13.07 -1.37 1.62
C ASN A 230 12.27 -0.07 1.70
N GLU A 231 11.15 0.01 0.98
CA GLU A 231 10.22 1.13 0.98
C GLU A 231 9.58 1.31 2.36
N ALA A 232 9.09 0.22 2.97
CA ALA A 232 8.58 0.22 4.34
C ALA A 232 9.65 0.70 5.35
N SER A 233 10.90 0.23 5.20
CA SER A 233 12.03 0.62 6.05
C SER A 233 12.42 2.09 5.88
N LYS A 234 12.26 2.63 4.66
CA LYS A 234 12.47 4.03 4.37
C LYS A 234 11.43 4.89 5.08
N LEU A 235 10.14 4.56 4.96
CA LEU A 235 9.05 5.26 5.65
C LEU A 235 9.25 5.25 7.17
N PHE A 236 9.54 4.08 7.74
CA PHE A 236 9.88 3.96 9.17
C PHE A 236 11.02 4.91 9.58
N THR A 237 12.07 4.97 8.77
CA THR A 237 13.22 5.83 9.03
C THR A 237 12.89 7.32 8.94
N GLU A 238 12.06 7.71 7.96
CA GLU A 238 11.62 9.08 7.76
C GLU A 238 10.74 9.55 8.93
N TYR A 239 9.75 8.74 9.36
CA TYR A 239 8.94 9.07 10.53
C TYR A 239 9.77 9.16 11.81
N LYS A 240 10.72 8.24 12.02
CA LYS A 240 11.64 8.32 13.17
C LYS A 240 12.48 9.60 13.15
N LYS A 241 12.97 10.01 11.98
CA LYS A 241 13.73 11.26 11.88
C LYS A 241 12.85 12.46 12.25
N ALA A 242 11.64 12.56 11.68
CA ALA A 242 10.72 13.65 12.01
C ALA A 242 10.37 13.67 13.49
N PHE A 243 10.08 12.51 14.07
CA PHE A 243 9.69 12.37 15.48
C PHE A 243 10.82 12.73 16.46
N PHE A 244 12.04 12.25 16.23
CA PHE A 244 13.14 12.43 17.19
C PHE A 244 13.96 13.69 16.96
N TYR A 245 14.05 14.17 15.72
CA TYR A 245 14.90 15.32 15.38
C TYR A 245 14.12 16.55 14.94
N GLY A 246 12.80 16.40 14.76
CA GLY A 246 11.96 17.47 14.23
C GLY A 246 12.24 17.77 12.75
N MET A 247 11.77 18.90 12.33
CA MET A 247 11.97 19.47 11.00
C MET A 247 12.38 20.93 11.13
N GLU A 248 12.79 21.56 10.03
CA GLU A 248 13.30 22.95 10.03
C GLU A 248 12.28 23.93 10.65
N ASN A 249 11.01 23.83 10.23
CA ASN A 249 9.91 24.67 10.74
C ASN A 249 9.20 24.08 11.99
N THR A 250 9.63 22.91 12.47
CA THR A 250 9.15 22.29 13.71
C THR A 250 10.33 21.71 14.49
N PRO A 251 11.16 22.59 15.09
CA PRO A 251 12.35 22.17 15.82
C PRO A 251 11.98 21.52 17.15
N VAL A 252 12.75 20.50 17.55
CA VAL A 252 12.57 19.78 18.83
C VAL A 252 12.78 20.68 20.04
N PHE A 253 13.74 21.60 19.94
CA PHE A 253 14.08 22.53 21.00
C PHE A 253 13.79 23.97 20.59
N ASP A 254 13.27 24.73 21.53
CA ASP A 254 13.15 26.17 21.38
C ASP A 254 14.56 26.79 21.19
N ILE A 255 14.70 27.63 20.18
CA ILE A 255 16.00 28.17 19.76
C ILE A 255 16.58 29.13 20.81
N GLU A 256 15.72 29.89 21.51
CA GLU A 256 16.14 30.92 22.48
C GLU A 256 16.38 30.31 23.85
N THR A 257 15.43 29.54 24.36
CA THR A 257 15.46 28.97 25.70
C THR A 257 16.23 27.67 25.81
N LYS A 258 16.52 27.00 24.70
CA LYS A 258 17.13 25.66 24.61
C LYS A 258 16.35 24.58 25.37
N THR A 259 15.07 24.81 25.61
CA THR A 259 14.19 23.83 26.25
C THR A 259 13.48 22.99 25.24
N LEU A 260 13.13 21.74 25.58
CA LEU A 260 12.34 20.85 24.77
C LEU A 260 10.95 21.47 24.55
N ASN A 261 10.53 21.59 23.27
CA ASN A 261 9.21 22.08 22.94
C ASN A 261 8.12 21.17 23.51
N GLN A 262 7.03 21.76 24.00
CA GLN A 262 5.99 21.03 24.74
C GLN A 262 5.36 19.92 23.88
N GLU A 263 5.16 20.18 22.59
CA GLU A 263 4.63 19.20 21.64
C GLU A 263 5.49 17.92 21.59
N PHE A 264 6.83 18.07 21.51
CA PHE A 264 7.75 16.92 21.52
C PHE A 264 7.75 16.20 22.86
N LYS A 265 7.65 16.96 23.96
CA LYS A 265 7.56 16.38 25.31
C LYS A 265 6.31 15.51 25.45
N ASP A 266 5.17 15.98 24.95
CA ASP A 266 3.90 15.25 24.99
C ASP A 266 3.96 14.02 24.07
N GLY A 267 4.48 14.15 22.85
CA GLY A 267 4.69 13.05 21.92
C GLY A 267 5.63 11.97 22.47
N TYR A 268 6.72 12.36 23.14
CA TYR A 268 7.64 11.37 23.73
C TYR A 268 7.00 10.63 24.90
N ASN A 269 6.19 11.31 25.71
CA ASN A 269 5.43 10.67 26.79
C ASN A 269 4.37 9.68 26.28
N PHE A 270 3.91 9.83 25.05
CA PHE A 270 2.93 8.92 24.43
C PHE A 270 3.53 7.55 24.10
N ILE A 271 4.81 7.49 23.74
CA ILE A 271 5.49 6.23 23.35
C ILE A 271 5.99 5.42 24.57
N ILE A 272 6.24 6.09 25.71
CA ILE A 272 6.73 5.45 26.94
C ILE A 272 5.59 4.74 27.67
#